data_c54fee02dacd1ef2c4b4e8e776faa2a7
#
_entry.id   c54fee02dacd1ef2c4b4e8e776faa2a7
#
_cell.length_a   1.000
_cell.length_b   1.000
_cell.length_c   1.000
_cell.angle_alpha   90.00
_cell.angle_beta   90.00
_cell.angle_gamma   90.00
#
_symmetry.space_group_name_H-M   'P 1'
#
loop_
_entity.id
_entity.type
_entity.pdbx_description
1 polymer ?
#
loop_
_entity_poly.entity_id
_entity_poly.type
_entity_poly.pdbx_seq_one_letter_code
_entity_poly.pdbx_strand_id
1 'polypeptide(L)'
;MVNVDDLKKHDPPEHRSVSQYNVVRQCPYRYFLERVVKVWSKPAAWFPQGTAVHYAAEVWEKSGRTMSLEDVKAEYAKAFAEAVNKMLDETPNTDFWYSSGPYDGLADIERRFQIGLEQVERYVDYYARVPDEVIWVAPDGEPAIELEFEVDYDGVKVKGFIDQVVKYVLNREEAVKPRDVKTGNEPSGEFQLATYADYLQQEYDLTVVEGDYLMTGKRGKKQAYIVEYDLSEWTHERLKEEYQWADDVIRNERFEPDPDPKKCHFCGVADSCIYRAS
;
A
#
# COMPACT_ATOMS: atom_id res chain seq x y z
N MET A 1 -20.21 -21.73 -14.61
CA MET A 1 -20.26 -21.94 -13.16
C MET A 1 -19.06 -22.82 -12.82
N VAL A 2 -18.13 -22.33 -12.05
CA VAL A 2 -17.02 -23.13 -11.52
C VAL A 2 -17.65 -24.07 -10.50
N ASN A 3 -17.44 -25.37 -10.66
CA ASN A 3 -17.92 -26.34 -9.69
C ASN A 3 -17.10 -26.18 -8.42
N VAL A 4 -17.73 -25.92 -7.28
CA VAL A 4 -17.05 -25.69 -6.00
C VAL A 4 -16.21 -26.91 -5.58
N ASP A 5 -16.61 -28.10 -6.01
CA ASP A 5 -15.90 -29.36 -5.74
C ASP A 5 -14.59 -29.51 -6.54
N ASP A 6 -14.38 -28.70 -7.60
CA ASP A 6 -13.14 -28.68 -8.40
C ASP A 6 -12.12 -27.66 -7.87
N LEU A 7 -12.48 -26.87 -6.87
CA LEU A 7 -11.53 -25.99 -6.20
C LEU A 7 -10.55 -26.86 -5.41
N LYS A 8 -9.30 -26.88 -5.87
CA LYS A 8 -8.20 -27.47 -5.09
C LYS A 8 -8.31 -26.95 -3.67
N LYS A 9 -8.12 -27.80 -2.68
CA LYS A 9 -8.05 -27.42 -1.27
C LYS A 9 -7.20 -26.16 -1.15
N HIS A 10 -7.74 -25.10 -0.57
CA HIS A 10 -7.04 -23.87 -0.41
C HIS A 10 -5.79 -24.11 0.45
N ASP A 11 -4.64 -23.82 -0.12
CA ASP A 11 -3.38 -23.80 0.62
C ASP A 11 -2.99 -22.33 0.82
N PRO A 12 -3.32 -21.77 1.99
CA PRO A 12 -3.08 -20.35 2.23
C PRO A 12 -1.56 -20.09 2.30
N PRO A 13 -1.10 -18.89 1.89
CA PRO A 13 0.29 -18.51 2.06
C PRO A 13 0.78 -18.73 3.49
N GLU A 14 2.04 -19.09 3.67
CA GLU A 14 2.63 -19.31 5.00
C GLU A 14 2.65 -18.04 5.86
N HIS A 15 2.61 -16.88 5.23
CA HIS A 15 2.64 -15.57 5.88
C HIS A 15 1.42 -14.72 5.54
N ARG A 16 1.16 -13.74 6.39
CA ARG A 16 0.18 -12.69 6.19
C ARG A 16 0.87 -11.38 5.80
N SER A 17 0.09 -10.40 5.40
CA SER A 17 0.55 -9.03 5.15
C SER A 17 -0.55 -8.03 5.53
N VAL A 18 -0.17 -6.77 5.70
CA VAL A 18 -1.13 -5.68 5.92
C VAL A 18 -2.21 -5.65 4.83
N SER A 19 -1.82 -5.86 3.56
CA SER A 19 -2.79 -5.86 2.45
C SER A 19 -3.77 -7.03 2.53
N GLN A 20 -3.32 -8.23 2.91
CA GLN A 20 -4.21 -9.38 3.12
C GLN A 20 -5.19 -9.12 4.27
N TYR A 21 -4.69 -8.62 5.41
CA TYR A 21 -5.54 -8.24 6.53
C TYR A 21 -6.62 -7.24 6.10
N ASN A 22 -6.23 -6.18 5.40
CA ASN A 22 -7.17 -5.14 4.95
C ASN A 22 -8.25 -5.69 4.02
N VAL A 23 -7.90 -6.62 3.12
CA VAL A 23 -8.89 -7.28 2.24
C VAL A 23 -9.85 -8.14 3.05
N VAL A 24 -9.35 -8.97 3.98
CA VAL A 24 -10.18 -9.81 4.86
C VAL A 24 -11.09 -8.94 5.74
N ARG A 25 -10.54 -7.88 6.34
CA ARG A 25 -11.28 -6.94 7.20
C ARG A 25 -12.37 -6.19 6.44
N GLN A 26 -12.14 -5.88 5.18
CA GLN A 26 -13.12 -5.23 4.33
C GLN A 26 -14.25 -6.18 3.93
N CYS A 27 -13.91 -7.39 3.48
CA CYS A 27 -14.86 -8.43 3.08
C CYS A 27 -14.12 -9.77 2.90
N PRO A 28 -14.32 -10.77 3.80
CA PRO A 28 -13.70 -12.09 3.65
C PRO A 28 -13.99 -12.76 2.30
N TYR A 29 -15.21 -12.58 1.77
CA TYR A 29 -15.57 -13.14 0.47
C TYR A 29 -14.79 -12.51 -0.70
N ARG A 30 -14.39 -11.23 -0.58
CA ARG A 30 -13.48 -10.59 -1.53
C ARG A 30 -12.12 -11.30 -1.53
N TYR A 31 -11.57 -11.61 -0.35
CA TYR A 31 -10.32 -12.38 -0.24
C TYR A 31 -10.44 -13.74 -0.94
N PHE A 32 -11.56 -14.45 -0.72
CA PHE A 32 -11.84 -15.72 -1.40
C PHE A 32 -11.80 -15.58 -2.92
N LEU A 33 -12.51 -14.61 -3.48
CA LEU A 33 -12.53 -14.40 -4.93
C LEU A 33 -11.16 -13.98 -5.50
N GLU A 34 -10.44 -13.09 -4.81
CA GLU A 34 -9.15 -12.56 -5.28
C GLU A 34 -8.00 -13.56 -5.12
N ARG A 35 -7.94 -14.28 -4.00
CA ARG A 35 -6.74 -15.03 -3.58
C ARG A 35 -6.91 -16.54 -3.68
N VAL A 36 -8.11 -17.04 -3.47
CA VAL A 36 -8.42 -18.48 -3.51
C VAL A 36 -8.89 -18.88 -4.91
N VAL A 37 -9.99 -18.30 -5.38
CA VAL A 37 -10.55 -18.59 -6.70
C VAL A 37 -9.76 -17.94 -7.82
N LYS A 38 -9.14 -16.77 -7.53
CA LYS A 38 -8.38 -15.95 -8.49
C LYS A 38 -9.20 -15.58 -9.71
N VAL A 39 -10.43 -15.09 -9.47
CA VAL A 39 -11.27 -14.57 -10.54
C VAL A 39 -10.63 -13.34 -11.17
N TRP A 40 -11.02 -13.03 -12.41
CA TRP A 40 -10.56 -11.82 -13.05
C TRP A 40 -10.90 -10.59 -12.20
N SER A 41 -9.89 -9.75 -11.96
CA SER A 41 -10.01 -8.50 -11.23
C SER A 41 -9.97 -7.33 -12.21
N LYS A 42 -10.95 -6.45 -12.10
CA LYS A 42 -11.08 -5.28 -12.95
C LYS A 42 -9.87 -4.36 -12.80
N PRO A 43 -9.09 -4.11 -13.87
CA PRO A 43 -7.92 -3.26 -13.79
C PRO A 43 -8.27 -1.78 -13.65
N ALA A 44 -7.31 -0.98 -13.17
CA ALA A 44 -7.48 0.45 -13.01
C ALA A 44 -6.16 1.19 -13.22
N ALA A 45 -6.18 2.29 -13.95
CA ALA A 45 -4.98 3.07 -14.27
C ALA A 45 -4.30 3.74 -13.05
N TRP A 46 -4.99 3.83 -11.92
CA TRP A 46 -4.38 4.32 -10.67
C TRP A 46 -3.47 3.31 -9.97
N PHE A 47 -3.56 2.00 -10.26
CA PHE A 47 -2.63 1.01 -9.72
C PHE A 47 -1.21 1.21 -10.27
N PRO A 48 -0.97 1.19 -11.59
CA PRO A 48 0.36 1.46 -12.14
C PRO A 48 0.86 2.86 -11.78
N GLN A 49 -0.01 3.87 -11.66
CA GLN A 49 0.36 5.20 -11.18
C GLN A 49 0.94 5.14 -9.77
N GLY A 50 0.26 4.49 -8.83
CA GLY A 50 0.73 4.35 -7.45
C GLY A 50 2.08 3.63 -7.39
N THR A 51 2.17 2.44 -7.98
CA THR A 51 3.40 1.65 -8.01
C THR A 51 4.58 2.42 -8.59
N ALA A 52 4.38 3.13 -9.69
CA ALA A 52 5.45 3.89 -10.34
C ALA A 52 5.90 5.10 -9.51
N VAL A 53 4.99 5.77 -8.76
CA VAL A 53 5.36 6.86 -7.86
C VAL A 53 6.20 6.34 -6.69
N HIS A 54 5.81 5.21 -6.07
CA HIS A 54 6.61 4.58 -5.01
C HIS A 54 8.01 4.20 -5.51
N TYR A 55 8.10 3.56 -6.68
CA TYR A 55 9.38 3.23 -7.29
C TYR A 55 10.26 4.45 -7.54
N ALA A 56 9.70 5.53 -8.09
CA ALA A 56 10.45 6.77 -8.33
C ALA A 56 10.94 7.42 -7.02
N ALA A 57 10.10 7.40 -5.97
CA ALA A 57 10.48 7.86 -4.64
C ALA A 57 11.61 7.02 -4.05
N GLU A 58 11.53 5.69 -4.13
CA GLU A 58 12.56 4.76 -3.70
C GLU A 58 13.92 5.02 -4.38
N VAL A 59 13.92 5.13 -5.71
CA VAL A 59 15.15 5.38 -6.50
C VAL A 59 15.77 6.72 -6.11
N TRP A 60 14.95 7.75 -5.93
CA TRP A 60 15.44 9.07 -5.51
C TRP A 60 16.05 9.05 -4.12
N GLU A 61 15.39 8.40 -3.13
CA GLU A 61 15.93 8.23 -1.79
C GLU A 61 17.24 7.44 -1.80
N LYS A 62 17.31 6.30 -2.53
CA LYS A 62 18.52 5.49 -2.69
C LYS A 62 19.67 6.23 -3.36
N SER A 63 19.39 7.25 -4.16
CA SER A 63 20.43 8.15 -4.69
C SER A 63 20.99 9.12 -3.64
N GLY A 64 20.52 9.08 -2.41
CA GLY A 64 20.81 10.12 -1.39
C GLY A 64 20.19 11.45 -1.76
N ARG A 65 19.06 11.47 -2.44
CA ARG A 65 18.32 12.65 -2.92
C ARG A 65 19.12 13.54 -3.88
N THR A 66 20.06 12.95 -4.64
CA THR A 66 20.96 13.68 -5.55
C THR A 66 20.50 13.68 -7.00
N MET A 67 19.56 12.78 -7.36
CA MET A 67 19.01 12.76 -8.72
C MET A 67 18.24 14.03 -9.02
N SER A 68 18.35 14.51 -10.27
CA SER A 68 17.55 15.63 -10.74
C SER A 68 16.07 15.26 -10.82
N LEU A 69 15.18 16.24 -10.70
CA LEU A 69 13.73 16.01 -10.84
C LEU A 69 13.37 15.39 -12.21
N GLU A 70 14.09 15.76 -13.27
CA GLU A 70 13.90 15.23 -14.61
C GLU A 70 14.23 13.73 -14.66
N ASP A 71 15.34 13.33 -14.05
CA ASP A 71 15.74 11.90 -13.99
C ASP A 71 14.73 11.08 -13.18
N VAL A 72 14.26 11.59 -12.04
CA VAL A 72 13.24 10.92 -11.24
C VAL A 72 11.92 10.77 -11.98
N LYS A 73 11.50 11.81 -12.72
CA LYS A 73 10.33 11.75 -13.61
C LYS A 73 10.51 10.75 -14.75
N ALA A 74 11.73 10.58 -15.27
CA ALA A 74 12.03 9.57 -16.27
C ALA A 74 11.91 8.14 -15.72
N GLU A 75 12.39 7.89 -14.49
CA GLU A 75 12.20 6.60 -13.81
C GLU A 75 10.72 6.29 -13.56
N TYR A 76 9.95 7.29 -13.12
CA TYR A 76 8.50 7.16 -13.02
C TYR A 76 7.85 6.78 -14.34
N ALA A 77 8.18 7.49 -15.42
CA ALA A 77 7.59 7.27 -16.74
C ALA A 77 7.85 5.85 -17.25
N LYS A 78 9.07 5.35 -17.05
CA LYS A 78 9.47 4.00 -17.41
C LYS A 78 8.68 2.96 -16.61
N ALA A 79 8.64 3.07 -15.27
CA ALA A 79 7.93 2.14 -14.40
C ALA A 79 6.42 2.14 -14.69
N PHE A 80 5.83 3.31 -14.91
CA PHE A 80 4.42 3.44 -15.28
C PHE A 80 4.10 2.73 -16.60
N ALA A 81 4.91 2.96 -17.64
CA ALA A 81 4.72 2.33 -18.94
C ALA A 81 4.85 0.80 -18.86
N GLU A 82 5.83 0.28 -18.14
CA GLU A 82 6.00 -1.16 -17.91
C GLU A 82 4.79 -1.77 -17.19
N ALA A 83 4.30 -1.13 -16.14
CA ALA A 83 3.15 -1.60 -15.38
C ALA A 83 1.84 -1.54 -16.19
N VAL A 84 1.62 -0.47 -16.96
CA VAL A 84 0.45 -0.36 -17.88
C VAL A 84 0.51 -1.41 -18.96
N ASN A 85 1.67 -1.63 -19.61
CA ASN A 85 1.83 -2.64 -20.65
C ASN A 85 1.50 -4.06 -20.10
N LYS A 86 1.99 -4.39 -18.91
CA LYS A 86 1.66 -5.66 -18.27
C LYS A 86 0.15 -5.83 -18.05
N MET A 87 -0.54 -4.76 -17.63
CA MET A 87 -2.00 -4.81 -17.46
C MET A 87 -2.74 -4.91 -18.80
N LEU A 88 -2.24 -4.28 -19.87
CA LEU A 88 -2.78 -4.39 -21.22
C LEU A 88 -2.58 -5.78 -21.81
N ASP A 89 -1.50 -6.48 -21.49
CA ASP A 89 -1.29 -7.88 -21.90
C ASP A 89 -2.38 -8.81 -21.30
N GLU A 90 -2.81 -8.53 -20.06
CA GLU A 90 -3.87 -9.30 -19.40
C GLU A 90 -5.28 -8.84 -19.80
N THR A 91 -5.49 -7.54 -19.99
CA THR A 91 -6.78 -6.94 -20.35
C THR A 91 -6.57 -5.84 -21.39
N PRO A 92 -6.43 -6.21 -22.68
CA PRO A 92 -6.08 -5.27 -23.75
C PRO A 92 -7.20 -4.27 -24.11
N ASN A 93 -8.46 -4.63 -23.85
CA ASN A 93 -9.56 -3.69 -24.05
C ASN A 93 -9.75 -2.83 -22.81
N THR A 94 -9.32 -1.58 -22.91
CA THR A 94 -9.38 -0.60 -21.81
C THR A 94 -10.78 -0.16 -21.41
N ASP A 95 -11.82 -0.47 -22.22
CA ASP A 95 -13.22 -0.22 -21.85
C ASP A 95 -13.68 -1.10 -20.67
N PHE A 96 -12.96 -2.21 -20.41
CA PHE A 96 -13.17 -3.05 -19.24
C PHE A 96 -12.43 -2.55 -17.98
N TRP A 97 -11.64 -1.49 -18.08
CA TRP A 97 -10.96 -0.92 -16.91
C TRP A 97 -11.91 -0.03 -16.11
N TYR A 98 -11.56 0.23 -14.87
CA TYR A 98 -12.29 1.20 -14.07
C TYR A 98 -12.16 2.61 -14.63
N SER A 99 -13.28 3.35 -14.61
CA SER A 99 -13.30 4.78 -14.97
C SER A 99 -13.02 5.66 -13.76
N SER A 100 -12.30 6.76 -13.97
CA SER A 100 -12.05 7.77 -12.96
C SER A 100 -12.93 9.01 -13.19
N GLY A 101 -14.18 8.94 -12.75
CA GLY A 101 -15.19 9.96 -13.05
C GLY A 101 -15.52 9.95 -14.55
N PRO A 102 -15.32 11.06 -15.30
CA PRO A 102 -15.63 11.11 -16.74
C PRO A 102 -14.51 10.54 -17.62
N TYR A 103 -13.41 10.05 -17.05
CA TYR A 103 -12.25 9.54 -17.79
C TYR A 103 -12.28 8.01 -17.76
N ASP A 104 -12.15 7.41 -18.92
CA ASP A 104 -12.12 5.97 -19.14
C ASP A 104 -11.00 5.56 -20.10
N GLY A 105 -10.71 4.28 -20.14
CA GLY A 105 -9.79 3.68 -21.08
C GLY A 105 -8.46 4.43 -21.19
N LEU A 106 -8.02 4.69 -22.43
CA LEU A 106 -6.76 5.37 -22.71
C LEU A 106 -6.73 6.79 -22.15
N ALA A 107 -7.86 7.48 -22.08
CA ALA A 107 -7.92 8.85 -21.54
C ALA A 107 -7.61 8.88 -20.04
N ASP A 108 -8.06 7.85 -19.28
CA ASP A 108 -7.69 7.77 -17.86
C ASP A 108 -6.22 7.33 -17.67
N ILE A 109 -5.71 6.43 -18.49
CA ILE A 109 -4.28 6.06 -18.47
C ILE A 109 -3.39 7.29 -18.66
N GLU A 110 -3.65 8.09 -19.70
CA GLU A 110 -2.87 9.31 -19.95
C GLU A 110 -3.00 10.33 -18.82
N ARG A 111 -4.22 10.54 -18.34
CA ARG A 111 -4.49 11.41 -17.18
C ARG A 111 -3.75 10.97 -15.94
N ARG A 112 -3.73 9.65 -15.65
CA ARG A 112 -3.02 9.08 -14.50
C ARG A 112 -1.52 9.21 -14.62
N PHE A 113 -0.99 9.08 -15.83
CA PHE A 113 0.41 9.37 -16.10
C PHE A 113 0.78 10.80 -15.70
N GLN A 114 -0.01 11.80 -16.11
CA GLN A 114 0.23 13.20 -15.78
C GLN A 114 0.12 13.46 -14.26
N ILE A 115 -0.89 12.88 -13.60
CA ILE A 115 -1.05 12.99 -12.14
C ILE A 115 0.18 12.44 -11.42
N GLY A 116 0.71 11.30 -11.85
CA GLY A 116 1.88 10.71 -11.22
C GLY A 116 3.15 11.55 -11.39
N LEU A 117 3.36 12.17 -12.56
CA LEU A 117 4.45 13.14 -12.74
C LEU A 117 4.38 14.31 -11.75
N GLU A 118 3.16 14.85 -11.52
CA GLU A 118 2.94 15.88 -10.50
C GLU A 118 3.17 15.36 -9.07
N GLN A 119 2.86 14.09 -8.80
CA GLN A 119 3.07 13.48 -7.50
C GLN A 119 4.54 13.29 -7.18
N VAL A 120 5.33 12.84 -8.16
CA VAL A 120 6.80 12.77 -8.06
C VAL A 120 7.40 14.13 -7.76
N GLU A 121 6.97 15.18 -8.48
CA GLU A 121 7.42 16.55 -8.24
C GLU A 121 7.08 17.00 -6.82
N ARG A 122 5.85 16.77 -6.35
CA ARG A 122 5.42 17.12 -4.98
C ARG A 122 6.19 16.36 -3.92
N TYR A 123 6.57 15.12 -4.19
CA TYR A 123 7.39 14.31 -3.30
C TYR A 123 8.80 14.92 -3.14
N VAL A 124 9.48 15.21 -4.24
CA VAL A 124 10.81 15.84 -4.24
C VAL A 124 10.76 17.23 -3.59
N ASP A 125 9.76 18.05 -3.95
CA ASP A 125 9.56 19.38 -3.37
C ASP A 125 9.28 19.35 -1.87
N TYR A 126 8.65 18.28 -1.35
CA TYR A 126 8.42 18.14 0.08
C TYR A 126 9.76 18.13 0.83
N TYR A 127 10.69 17.28 0.42
CA TYR A 127 11.99 17.19 1.09
C TYR A 127 12.90 18.38 0.85
N ALA A 128 12.70 19.12 -0.23
CA ALA A 128 13.37 20.41 -0.40
C ALA A 128 12.94 21.47 0.64
N ARG A 129 11.71 21.32 1.19
CA ARG A 129 11.17 22.21 2.25
C ARG A 129 11.46 21.74 3.67
N VAL A 130 11.74 20.45 3.85
CA VAL A 130 12.02 19.83 5.15
C VAL A 130 13.34 19.04 5.10
N PRO A 131 14.46 19.70 4.84
CA PRO A 131 15.75 19.05 4.63
C PRO A 131 16.27 18.30 5.88
N ASP A 132 15.78 18.66 7.05
CA ASP A 132 16.17 18.04 8.33
C ASP A 132 15.50 16.68 8.56
N GLU A 133 14.46 16.33 7.79
CA GLU A 133 13.91 14.97 7.79
C GLU A 133 14.79 14.06 6.95
N VAL A 134 15.49 13.15 7.59
CA VAL A 134 16.41 12.22 6.96
C VAL A 134 15.95 10.77 7.14
N ILE A 135 16.31 9.92 6.19
CA ILE A 135 16.09 8.47 6.32
C ILE A 135 16.91 7.94 7.51
N TRP A 136 16.28 7.14 8.33
CA TRP A 136 16.99 6.41 9.37
C TRP A 136 17.89 5.33 8.73
N VAL A 137 19.09 5.16 9.29
CA VAL A 137 20.03 4.11 8.89
C VAL A 137 19.98 3.03 9.96
N ALA A 138 19.68 1.82 9.57
CA ALA A 138 19.62 0.69 10.47
C ALA A 138 21.02 0.32 11.01
N PRO A 139 21.12 -0.48 12.09
CA PRO A 139 22.42 -0.85 12.70
C PRO A 139 23.38 -1.60 11.76
N ASP A 140 22.88 -2.24 10.70
CA ASP A 140 23.67 -2.88 9.65
C ASP A 140 24.28 -1.90 8.64
N GLY A 141 23.92 -0.61 8.73
CA GLY A 141 24.40 0.46 7.87
C GLY A 141 23.53 0.75 6.64
N GLU A 142 22.42 0.01 6.45
CA GLU A 142 21.53 0.22 5.32
C GLU A 142 20.47 1.31 5.64
N PRO A 143 20.18 2.21 4.68
CA PRO A 143 19.10 3.16 4.83
C PRO A 143 17.74 2.45 4.78
N ALA A 144 16.85 2.79 5.70
CA ALA A 144 15.53 2.18 5.81
C ALA A 144 14.56 2.71 4.74
N ILE A 145 14.78 2.27 3.50
CA ILE A 145 14.00 2.56 2.29
C ILE A 145 13.52 1.21 1.75
N GLU A 146 12.22 0.99 1.59
CA GLU A 146 11.65 -0.31 1.28
C GLU A 146 12.20 -1.39 2.24
N LEU A 147 12.21 -1.06 3.53
CA LEU A 147 12.74 -1.94 4.57
C LEU A 147 11.87 -3.18 4.69
N GLU A 148 12.43 -4.34 4.33
CA GLU A 148 11.74 -5.62 4.51
C GLU A 148 11.54 -5.92 6.00
N PHE A 149 10.36 -6.41 6.36
CA PHE A 149 10.05 -6.80 7.73
C PHE A 149 9.36 -8.15 7.83
N GLU A 150 9.60 -8.82 8.93
CA GLU A 150 8.87 -10.01 9.36
C GLU A 150 8.60 -9.91 10.87
N VAL A 151 7.34 -10.05 11.27
CA VAL A 151 6.93 -10.17 12.68
C VAL A 151 6.20 -11.49 12.87
N ASP A 152 6.46 -12.20 13.97
CA ASP A 152 5.73 -13.41 14.34
C ASP A 152 4.78 -13.11 15.51
N TYR A 153 3.49 -13.17 15.24
CA TYR A 153 2.42 -13.02 16.23
C TYR A 153 1.93 -14.39 16.72
N ASP A 154 2.77 -15.06 17.52
CA ASP A 154 2.50 -16.40 18.07
C ASP A 154 2.14 -17.44 16.99
N GLY A 155 3.00 -17.56 15.98
CA GLY A 155 2.87 -18.48 14.87
C GLY A 155 2.18 -17.90 13.63
N VAL A 156 1.70 -16.66 13.67
CA VAL A 156 1.21 -15.93 12.50
C VAL A 156 2.30 -14.98 12.00
N LYS A 157 3.04 -15.41 11.00
CA LYS A 157 4.09 -14.59 10.37
C LYS A 157 3.47 -13.51 9.51
N VAL A 158 3.89 -12.27 9.72
CA VAL A 158 3.47 -11.11 8.92
C VAL A 158 4.70 -10.50 8.25
N LYS A 159 4.63 -10.35 6.93
CA LYS A 159 5.73 -9.81 6.11
C LYS A 159 5.27 -8.64 5.26
N GLY A 160 6.22 -7.78 4.94
CA GLY A 160 6.01 -6.67 4.03
C GLY A 160 7.22 -5.78 3.90
N PHE A 161 6.97 -4.58 3.41
CA PHE A 161 7.99 -3.54 3.25
C PHE A 161 7.48 -2.25 3.88
N ILE A 162 8.37 -1.52 4.52
CA ILE A 162 8.13 -0.17 5.04
C ILE A 162 8.73 0.79 4.02
N ASP A 163 7.91 1.64 3.40
CA ASP A 163 8.39 2.55 2.36
C ASP A 163 9.60 3.36 2.88
N GLN A 164 9.49 3.91 4.09
CA GLN A 164 10.52 4.71 4.72
C GLN A 164 10.45 4.62 6.26
N VAL A 165 11.61 4.67 6.91
CA VAL A 165 11.71 5.05 8.31
C VAL A 165 12.47 6.36 8.38
N VAL A 166 11.85 7.38 8.97
CA VAL A 166 12.44 8.73 9.02
C VAL A 166 12.85 9.10 10.43
N LYS A 167 13.98 9.81 10.55
CA LYS A 167 14.41 10.47 11.79
C LYS A 167 13.74 11.82 11.92
N TYR A 168 13.38 12.15 13.14
CA TYR A 168 12.86 13.48 13.51
C TYR A 168 13.27 13.82 14.95
N VAL A 169 12.94 15.00 15.42
CA VAL A 169 13.23 15.43 16.78
C VAL A 169 11.94 15.48 17.59
N LEU A 170 11.86 14.65 18.63
CA LEU A 170 10.78 14.63 19.60
C LEU A 170 11.32 15.02 20.98
N ASN A 171 10.77 16.05 21.61
CA ASN A 171 11.19 16.50 22.96
C ASN A 171 12.71 16.78 23.11
N ARG A 172 13.38 17.22 22.03
CA ARG A 172 14.83 17.46 21.90
C ARG A 172 15.68 16.20 21.84
N GLU A 173 15.08 15.04 21.64
CA GLU A 173 15.77 13.77 21.42
C GLU A 173 15.51 13.28 19.99
N GLU A 174 16.46 12.54 19.41
CA GLU A 174 16.25 11.87 18.14
C GLU A 174 15.22 10.74 18.31
N ALA A 175 14.24 10.70 17.43
CA ALA A 175 13.23 9.66 17.36
C ALA A 175 13.10 9.18 15.92
N VAL A 176 12.47 8.02 15.73
CA VAL A 176 12.16 7.48 14.41
C VAL A 176 10.68 7.18 14.29
N LYS A 177 10.17 7.27 13.08
CA LYS A 177 8.79 6.87 12.76
C LYS A 177 8.70 6.23 11.38
N PRO A 178 7.84 5.22 11.21
CA PRO A 178 7.51 4.70 9.90
C PRO A 178 6.72 5.73 9.10
N ARG A 179 7.05 5.86 7.83
CA ARG A 179 6.34 6.70 6.86
C ARG A 179 5.94 5.84 5.67
N ASP A 180 4.70 6.01 5.24
CA ASP A 180 4.20 5.38 4.02
C ASP A 180 3.75 6.47 3.03
N VAL A 181 4.15 6.35 1.78
CA VAL A 181 3.83 7.31 0.74
C VAL A 181 2.48 6.95 0.14
N LYS A 182 1.57 7.91 0.06
CA LYS A 182 0.23 7.70 -0.50
C LYS A 182 -0.04 8.58 -1.71
N THR A 183 -0.44 7.92 -2.78
CA THR A 183 -0.88 8.57 -4.03
C THR A 183 -2.41 8.74 -4.10
N GLY A 184 -3.13 8.14 -3.16
CA GLY A 184 -4.58 8.23 -3.01
C GLY A 184 -5.05 9.55 -2.41
N ASN A 185 -6.38 9.66 -2.23
CA ASN A 185 -7.00 10.86 -1.66
C ASN A 185 -7.06 10.84 -0.14
N GLU A 186 -7.00 9.67 0.46
CA GLU A 186 -7.16 9.47 1.90
C GLU A 186 -6.09 8.50 2.42
N PRO A 187 -5.64 8.70 3.67
CA PRO A 187 -4.73 7.78 4.32
C PRO A 187 -5.42 6.44 4.65
N SER A 188 -4.62 5.41 4.89
CA SER A 188 -5.11 4.04 5.13
C SER A 188 -5.51 3.74 6.58
N GLY A 189 -5.47 4.73 7.49
CA GLY A 189 -5.67 4.52 8.93
C GLY A 189 -4.42 4.05 9.65
N GLU A 190 -4.55 3.75 10.93
CA GLU A 190 -3.42 3.51 11.84
C GLU A 190 -2.77 2.13 11.69
N PHE A 191 -3.56 1.11 11.38
CA PHE A 191 -3.16 -0.29 11.45
C PHE A 191 -1.86 -0.62 10.69
N GLN A 192 -1.69 -0.07 9.49
CA GLN A 192 -0.49 -0.28 8.69
C GLN A 192 0.76 0.30 9.38
N LEU A 193 0.67 1.55 9.82
CA LEU A 193 1.76 2.23 10.52
C LEU A 193 2.06 1.58 11.86
N ALA A 194 1.03 1.11 12.58
CA ALA A 194 1.18 0.38 13.83
C ALA A 194 1.93 -0.95 13.65
N THR A 195 1.63 -1.70 12.58
CA THR A 195 2.40 -2.91 12.24
C THR A 195 3.87 -2.60 11.99
N TYR A 196 4.16 -1.51 11.30
CA TYR A 196 5.53 -1.06 11.05
C TYR A 196 6.24 -0.62 12.34
N ALA A 197 5.53 0.12 13.20
CA ALA A 197 6.06 0.55 14.49
C ALA A 197 6.37 -0.64 15.40
N ASP A 198 5.50 -1.65 15.45
CA ASP A 198 5.72 -2.86 16.23
C ASP A 198 6.96 -3.63 15.75
N TYR A 199 7.14 -3.78 14.43
CA TYR A 199 8.37 -4.38 13.89
C TYR A 199 9.63 -3.62 14.34
N LEU A 200 9.63 -2.29 14.20
CA LEU A 200 10.78 -1.46 14.60
C LEU A 200 11.08 -1.57 16.08
N GLN A 201 10.06 -1.72 16.92
CA GLN A 201 10.23 -1.95 18.36
C GLN A 201 10.81 -3.34 18.65
N GLN A 202 10.29 -4.38 18.01
CA GLN A 202 10.72 -5.76 18.25
C GLN A 202 12.13 -6.04 17.73
N GLU A 203 12.45 -5.57 16.53
CA GLU A 203 13.71 -5.88 15.86
C GLU A 203 14.87 -5.01 16.34
N TYR A 204 14.60 -3.71 16.59
CA TYR A 204 15.66 -2.72 16.85
C TYR A 204 15.61 -2.12 18.25
N ASP A 205 14.71 -2.58 19.12
CA ASP A 205 14.50 -2.04 20.49
C ASP A 205 14.25 -0.52 20.50
N LEU A 206 13.55 -0.03 19.47
CA LEU A 206 13.21 1.39 19.30
C LEU A 206 11.88 1.69 20.00
N THR A 207 11.74 2.90 20.57
CA THR A 207 10.44 3.40 21.00
C THR A 207 9.79 4.15 19.85
N VAL A 208 8.73 3.58 19.26
CA VAL A 208 8.01 4.15 18.12
C VAL A 208 6.54 4.29 18.48
N VAL A 209 6.10 5.52 18.73
CA VAL A 209 4.73 5.84 19.17
C VAL A 209 3.96 6.68 18.15
N GLU A 210 4.62 7.07 17.07
CA GLU A 210 4.05 7.87 15.99
C GLU A 210 4.40 7.26 14.63
N GLY A 211 3.55 7.52 13.64
CA GLY A 211 3.79 7.20 12.25
C GLY A 211 3.04 8.17 11.36
N ASP A 212 3.42 8.26 10.10
CA ASP A 212 2.75 9.18 9.20
C ASP A 212 2.57 8.66 7.78
N TYR A 213 1.63 9.29 7.08
CA TYR A 213 1.47 9.17 5.64
C TYR A 213 1.93 10.45 4.95
N LEU A 214 2.87 10.33 4.01
CA LEU A 214 3.20 11.41 3.09
C LEU A 214 2.21 11.39 1.91
N MET A 215 1.23 12.27 1.94
CA MET A 215 0.18 12.38 0.94
C MET A 215 0.65 13.21 -0.25
N THR A 216 0.85 12.58 -1.41
CA THR A 216 1.29 13.25 -2.65
C THR A 216 0.15 13.54 -3.62
N GLY A 217 -1.01 12.92 -3.42
CA GLY A 217 -2.00 12.69 -4.46
C GLY A 217 -3.26 13.52 -4.48
N LYS A 218 -3.58 14.30 -3.47
CA LYS A 218 -4.89 14.96 -3.43
C LYS A 218 -5.03 15.99 -4.56
N ARG A 219 -6.03 15.78 -5.44
CA ARG A 219 -6.36 16.73 -6.51
C ARG A 219 -6.62 18.12 -5.93
N GLY A 220 -6.05 19.15 -6.54
CA GLY A 220 -6.17 20.54 -6.10
C GLY A 220 -5.24 20.95 -4.96
N LYS A 221 -4.49 20.04 -4.36
CA LYS A 221 -3.36 20.37 -3.48
C LYS A 221 -2.13 20.62 -4.35
N LYS A 222 -1.48 21.75 -4.13
CA LYS A 222 -0.24 22.09 -4.85
C LYS A 222 1.01 21.45 -4.23
N GLN A 223 0.92 20.90 -3.02
CA GLN A 223 2.04 20.40 -2.26
C GLN A 223 1.67 19.07 -1.60
N ALA A 224 2.67 18.21 -1.41
CA ALA A 224 2.56 17.08 -0.53
C ALA A 224 2.44 17.54 0.94
N TYR A 225 1.79 16.74 1.78
CA TYR A 225 1.54 17.03 3.18
C TYR A 225 1.55 15.75 4.00
N ILE A 226 1.85 15.90 5.28
CA ILE A 226 1.86 14.79 6.25
C ILE A 226 0.50 14.65 6.93
N VAL A 227 0.10 13.39 7.17
CA VAL A 227 -0.98 13.02 8.08
C VAL A 227 -0.38 12.13 9.16
N GLU A 228 -0.27 12.67 10.38
CA GLU A 228 0.33 12.00 11.53
C GLU A 228 -0.72 11.18 12.29
N TYR A 229 -0.25 10.08 12.88
CA TYR A 229 -1.01 9.18 13.73
C TYR A 229 -0.28 8.89 15.03
N ASP A 230 -0.98 8.98 16.15
CA ASP A 230 -0.56 8.44 17.43
C ASP A 230 -0.79 6.93 17.43
N LEU A 231 0.25 6.16 17.63
CA LEU A 231 0.22 4.70 17.60
C LEU A 231 0.29 4.08 19.00
N SER A 232 0.28 4.89 20.06
CA SER A 232 0.47 4.44 21.45
C SER A 232 -0.57 3.41 21.92
N GLU A 233 -1.78 3.44 21.36
CA GLU A 233 -2.85 2.48 21.66
C GLU A 233 -2.69 1.14 20.93
N TRP A 234 -1.78 1.04 19.96
CA TRP A 234 -1.51 -0.17 19.18
C TRP A 234 -0.38 -0.96 19.79
N THR A 235 -0.72 -1.78 20.78
CA THR A 235 0.25 -2.69 21.40
C THR A 235 0.48 -3.93 20.54
N HIS A 236 1.60 -4.62 20.78
CA HIS A 236 1.91 -5.92 20.16
C HIS A 236 0.74 -6.92 20.34
N GLU A 237 0.17 -7.02 21.54
CA GLU A 237 -0.96 -7.90 21.81
C GLU A 237 -2.21 -7.55 20.97
N ARG A 238 -2.51 -6.27 20.81
CA ARG A 238 -3.63 -5.83 19.96
C ARG A 238 -3.41 -6.19 18.50
N LEU A 239 -2.22 -5.97 17.98
CA LEU A 239 -1.86 -6.37 16.60
C LEU A 239 -1.91 -7.89 16.43
N LYS A 240 -1.43 -8.62 17.42
CA LYS A 240 -1.52 -10.09 17.45
C LYS A 240 -2.97 -10.58 17.34
N GLU A 241 -3.88 -10.03 18.13
CA GLU A 241 -5.31 -10.39 18.08
C GLU A 241 -5.90 -10.16 16.69
N GLU A 242 -5.59 -9.02 16.07
CA GLU A 242 -6.07 -8.67 14.73
C GLU A 242 -5.52 -9.61 13.65
N TYR A 243 -4.22 -9.92 13.69
CA TYR A 243 -3.62 -10.83 12.72
C TYR A 243 -4.03 -12.29 12.93
N GLN A 244 -4.17 -12.74 14.17
CA GLN A 244 -4.68 -14.07 14.48
C GLN A 244 -6.13 -14.23 14.03
N TRP A 245 -6.97 -13.21 14.20
CA TRP A 245 -8.32 -13.20 13.66
C TRP A 245 -8.33 -13.35 12.14
N ALA A 246 -7.51 -12.58 11.42
CA ALA A 246 -7.45 -12.66 9.96
C ALA A 246 -6.89 -14.00 9.47
N ASP A 247 -5.88 -14.54 10.16
CA ASP A 247 -5.30 -15.86 9.86
C ASP A 247 -6.34 -16.97 10.08
N ASP A 248 -7.10 -16.92 11.16
CA ASP A 248 -8.15 -17.87 11.48
C ASP A 248 -9.29 -17.83 10.44
N VAL A 249 -9.71 -16.65 9.98
CA VAL A 249 -10.66 -16.51 8.87
C VAL A 249 -10.14 -17.18 7.60
N ILE A 250 -8.87 -16.99 7.27
CA ILE A 250 -8.26 -17.53 6.06
C ILE A 250 -8.07 -19.04 6.14
N ARG A 251 -7.51 -19.56 7.26
CA ARG A 251 -7.21 -20.99 7.41
C ARG A 251 -8.44 -21.87 7.57
N ASN A 252 -9.46 -21.34 8.21
CA ASN A 252 -10.74 -22.03 8.40
C ASN A 252 -11.76 -21.72 7.32
N GLU A 253 -11.33 -21.07 6.22
CA GLU A 253 -12.15 -20.78 5.03
C GLU A 253 -13.48 -20.07 5.37
N ARG A 254 -13.47 -19.20 6.41
CA ARG A 254 -14.65 -18.44 6.83
C ARG A 254 -14.83 -17.18 5.98
N PHE A 255 -15.20 -17.37 4.74
CA PHE A 255 -15.28 -16.30 3.73
C PHE A 255 -16.71 -15.73 3.61
N GLU A 256 -17.28 -15.31 4.74
CA GLU A 256 -18.60 -14.69 4.75
C GLU A 256 -18.58 -13.38 3.96
N PRO A 257 -19.61 -13.14 3.11
CA PRO A 257 -19.74 -11.87 2.40
C PRO A 257 -20.13 -10.74 3.36
N ASP A 258 -19.52 -9.57 3.16
CA ASP A 258 -19.86 -8.32 3.84
C ASP A 258 -20.20 -7.25 2.79
N PRO A 259 -21.38 -7.36 2.12
CA PRO A 259 -21.77 -6.48 1.04
C PRO A 259 -22.18 -5.10 1.56
N ASP A 260 -21.54 -4.08 1.02
CA ASP A 260 -21.85 -2.67 1.23
C ASP A 260 -21.68 -1.92 -0.10
N PRO A 261 -22.62 -1.03 -0.51
CA PRO A 261 -22.54 -0.34 -1.79
C PRO A 261 -21.22 0.40 -2.03
N LYS A 262 -20.67 1.06 -0.99
CA LYS A 262 -19.39 1.79 -1.10
C LYS A 262 -18.21 0.84 -1.26
N LYS A 263 -18.19 -0.24 -0.48
CA LYS A 263 -17.14 -1.28 -0.58
C LYS A 263 -17.20 -1.98 -1.95
N CYS A 264 -18.40 -2.35 -2.39
CA CYS A 264 -18.62 -3.08 -3.65
C CYS A 264 -18.33 -2.23 -4.89
N HIS A 265 -18.54 -0.92 -4.83
CA HIS A 265 -18.30 -0.01 -5.96
C HIS A 265 -16.84 -0.05 -6.44
N PHE A 266 -15.88 -0.11 -5.51
CA PHE A 266 -14.45 -0.17 -5.82
C PHE A 266 -13.83 -1.56 -5.67
N CYS A 267 -14.64 -2.60 -5.54
CA CYS A 267 -14.17 -3.97 -5.42
C CYS A 267 -13.78 -4.54 -6.78
N GLY A 268 -12.49 -4.82 -7.00
CA GLY A 268 -11.98 -5.33 -8.28
C GLY A 268 -12.66 -6.60 -8.80
N VAL A 269 -13.22 -7.41 -7.91
CA VAL A 269 -13.91 -8.67 -8.23
C VAL A 269 -15.44 -8.58 -8.15
N ALA A 270 -15.99 -7.36 -8.08
CA ALA A 270 -17.44 -7.15 -7.95
C ALA A 270 -18.26 -7.78 -9.08
N ASP A 271 -17.72 -7.80 -10.30
CA ASP A 271 -18.43 -8.36 -11.46
C ASP A 271 -18.55 -9.90 -11.42
N SER A 272 -17.71 -10.56 -10.60
CA SER A 272 -17.77 -12.01 -10.32
C SER A 272 -18.48 -12.33 -8.99
N CYS A 273 -18.93 -11.34 -8.24
CA CYS A 273 -19.49 -11.51 -6.90
C CYS A 273 -21.01 -11.60 -6.92
N ILE A 274 -21.55 -12.75 -6.48
CA ILE A 274 -23.01 -12.98 -6.39
C ILE A 274 -23.69 -12.20 -5.24
N TYR A 275 -22.90 -11.69 -4.29
CA TYR A 275 -23.36 -10.91 -3.13
C TYR A 275 -23.18 -9.40 -3.30
N ARG A 276 -22.78 -8.95 -4.50
CA ARG A 276 -22.53 -7.51 -4.76
C ARG A 276 -23.74 -6.67 -4.38
N ALA A 277 -23.53 -5.69 -3.49
CA ALA A 277 -24.49 -4.63 -3.23
C ALA A 277 -24.44 -3.57 -4.35
N SER A 278 -25.60 -3.08 -4.76
CA SER A 278 -25.80 -2.07 -5.81
C SER A 278 -26.06 -0.67 -5.23
#